data_ceefe2675c05e13e80058525779bf7ab
#
_entry.id   ceefe2675c05e13e80058525779bf7ab
#
_cell.length_a   1.000
_cell.length_b   1.000
_cell.length_c   1.000
_cell.angle_alpha   90.00
_cell.angle_beta   90.00
_cell.angle_gamma   90.00
#
_symmetry.space_group_name_H-M   'P 1'
#
loop_
_entity.id
_entity.type
_entity.pdbx_description
1 polymer ?
#
loop_
_entity_poly.entity_id
_entity_poly.type
_entity_poly.pdbx_seq_one_letter_code
_entity_poly.pdbx_strand_id
1 'polypeptide(L)'
;GQRDFGENYVQEITEKQPLLPQDIRWHFIGHLQTNKVKYIAPFVYMIHGIDSLKLLKEVNKQALKCNRIIPVLLQLHIAKEETKFGLDENELNEVLQHAGELKNVVIKGLMGMASFTSDEAEVRTEFKYLNSIYNKINAHLTTHHLPLTTLSMGMSGDYKMAIEEGSNMVRIGSLLFGARN
;
A
#
# COMPACT_ATOMS: atom_id res chain seq x y z
N GLY A 1 -18.87 -3.17 13.23
CA GLY A 1 -18.64 -2.14 12.48
C GLY A 1 -17.28 -1.97 11.81
N GLN A 2 -17.10 -2.54 10.60
CA GLN A 2 -15.92 -2.27 9.77
C GLN A 2 -15.86 -0.78 9.40
N ARG A 3 -14.66 -0.19 9.50
CA ARG A 3 -14.42 1.22 9.13
C ARG A 3 -13.35 1.40 8.05
N ASP A 4 -12.51 0.40 7.83
CA ASP A 4 -11.46 0.43 6.80
C ASP A 4 -12.02 -0.11 5.49
N PHE A 5 -12.13 0.76 4.48
CA PHE A 5 -12.61 0.41 3.15
C PHE A 5 -11.59 0.82 2.09
N GLY A 6 -11.31 -0.10 1.16
CA GLY A 6 -10.34 0.09 0.09
C GLY A 6 -11.00 0.32 -1.27
N GLU A 7 -10.47 1.27 -2.03
CA GLU A 7 -10.86 1.53 -3.42
C GLU A 7 -9.64 1.51 -4.35
N ASN A 8 -9.87 1.03 -5.57
CA ASN A 8 -8.83 0.93 -6.59
C ASN A 8 -8.81 2.12 -7.57
N TYR A 9 -9.91 2.85 -7.68
CA TYR A 9 -10.07 3.93 -8.65
C TYR A 9 -10.35 5.26 -7.95
N VAL A 10 -9.58 6.29 -8.35
CA VAL A 10 -9.72 7.64 -7.80
C VAL A 10 -11.12 8.19 -8.00
N GLN A 11 -11.73 7.96 -9.17
CA GLN A 11 -13.08 8.40 -9.45
C GLN A 11 -14.07 7.80 -8.46
N GLU A 12 -14.04 6.47 -8.25
CA GLU A 12 -14.97 5.80 -7.34
C GLU A 12 -14.83 6.28 -5.89
N ILE A 13 -13.61 6.41 -5.39
CA ILE A 13 -13.40 6.87 -4.00
C ILE A 13 -13.89 8.31 -3.80
N THR A 14 -13.70 9.18 -4.82
CA THR A 14 -14.15 10.59 -4.76
C THR A 14 -15.66 10.72 -4.86
N GLU A 15 -16.33 9.84 -5.60
CA GLU A 15 -17.79 9.78 -5.70
C GLU A 15 -18.44 9.21 -4.42
N LYS A 16 -17.84 8.16 -3.83
CA LYS A 16 -18.38 7.47 -2.64
C LYS A 16 -18.16 8.22 -1.34
N GLN A 17 -17.02 8.89 -1.19
CA GLN A 17 -16.65 9.53 0.07
C GLN A 17 -17.68 10.51 0.60
N PRO A 18 -18.27 11.44 -0.20
CA PRO A 18 -19.26 12.38 0.30
C PRO A 18 -20.64 11.76 0.59
N LEU A 19 -20.91 10.58 0.04
CA LEU A 19 -22.21 9.90 0.14
C LEU A 19 -22.28 8.89 1.30
N LEU A 20 -21.14 8.53 1.87
CA LEU A 20 -21.03 7.49 2.89
C LEU A 20 -20.65 8.08 4.25
N PRO A 21 -20.82 7.32 5.36
CA PRO A 21 -20.49 7.80 6.71
C PRO A 21 -19.09 8.39 6.82
N GLN A 22 -18.95 9.52 7.49
CA GLN A 22 -17.72 10.28 7.60
C GLN A 22 -16.66 9.63 8.49
N ASP A 23 -17.02 8.58 9.24
CA ASP A 23 -16.12 7.79 10.08
C ASP A 23 -15.44 6.63 9.33
N ILE A 24 -15.69 6.51 8.02
CA ILE A 24 -14.98 5.57 7.14
C ILE A 24 -13.53 6.04 6.95
N ARG A 25 -12.61 5.12 7.18
CA ARG A 25 -11.20 5.27 6.86
C ARG A 25 -10.94 4.75 5.44
N TRP A 26 -10.81 5.68 4.50
CA TRP A 26 -10.63 5.34 3.10
C TRP A 26 -9.19 4.96 2.77
N HIS A 27 -8.98 3.74 2.32
CA HIS A 27 -7.69 3.25 1.82
C HIS A 27 -7.69 3.27 0.29
N PHE A 28 -6.68 3.89 -0.30
CA PHE A 28 -6.47 3.77 -1.74
C PHE A 28 -5.49 2.62 -1.99
N ILE A 29 -5.96 1.55 -2.64
CA ILE A 29 -5.23 0.29 -2.79
C ILE A 29 -4.88 -0.04 -4.25
N GLY A 30 -5.28 0.80 -5.22
CA GLY A 30 -4.97 0.65 -6.63
C GLY A 30 -3.69 1.38 -7.05
N HIS A 31 -3.36 1.28 -8.35
CA HIS A 31 -2.27 2.06 -8.94
C HIS A 31 -2.65 3.54 -9.00
N LEU A 32 -1.84 4.40 -8.40
CA LEU A 32 -2.11 5.83 -8.27
C LEU A 32 -1.25 6.64 -9.22
N GLN A 33 -1.87 7.27 -10.20
CA GLN A 33 -1.18 8.25 -11.06
C GLN A 33 -0.89 9.55 -10.30
N THR A 34 0.28 10.14 -10.51
CA THR A 34 0.71 11.38 -9.82
C THR A 34 -0.27 12.54 -9.98
N ASN A 35 -0.85 12.73 -11.18
CA ASN A 35 -1.84 13.78 -11.46
C ASN A 35 -3.18 13.59 -10.74
N LYS A 36 -3.44 12.40 -10.21
CA LYS A 36 -4.67 12.04 -9.48
C LYS A 36 -4.55 12.19 -7.97
N VAL A 37 -3.35 12.29 -7.41
CA VAL A 37 -3.11 12.40 -5.96
C VAL A 37 -3.92 13.54 -5.33
N LYS A 38 -3.98 14.69 -5.99
CA LYS A 38 -4.68 15.90 -5.51
C LYS A 38 -6.16 15.67 -5.17
N TYR A 39 -6.81 14.69 -5.80
CA TYR A 39 -8.23 14.42 -5.59
C TYR A 39 -8.51 13.63 -4.31
N ILE A 40 -7.59 12.78 -3.88
CA ILE A 40 -7.76 11.93 -2.69
C ILE A 40 -7.00 12.45 -1.47
N ALA A 41 -5.96 13.25 -1.65
CA ALA A 41 -5.15 13.80 -0.58
C ALA A 41 -5.96 14.52 0.53
N PRO A 42 -7.10 15.23 0.24
CA PRO A 42 -7.89 15.89 1.28
C PRO A 42 -8.49 14.94 2.32
N PHE A 43 -8.79 13.68 1.99
CA PHE A 43 -9.57 12.79 2.85
C PHE A 43 -9.01 11.37 3.00
N VAL A 44 -8.16 10.89 2.09
CA VAL A 44 -7.65 9.52 2.14
C VAL A 44 -6.99 9.23 3.49
N TYR A 45 -7.28 8.07 4.06
CA TYR A 45 -6.69 7.63 5.32
C TYR A 45 -5.29 7.05 5.09
N MET A 46 -5.12 6.19 4.08
CA MET A 46 -3.84 5.56 3.73
C MET A 46 -3.75 5.27 2.23
N ILE A 47 -2.56 5.42 1.65
CA ILE A 47 -2.26 5.04 0.26
C ILE A 47 -1.33 3.84 0.28
N HIS A 48 -1.74 2.71 -0.32
CA HIS A 48 -0.98 1.46 -0.29
C HIS A 48 -0.03 1.30 -1.48
N GLY A 49 -0.30 1.95 -2.61
CA GLY A 49 0.40 1.73 -3.87
C GLY A 49 1.48 2.77 -4.17
N ILE A 50 2.43 3.01 -3.26
CA ILE A 50 3.58 3.89 -3.57
C ILE A 50 4.65 3.05 -4.26
N ASP A 51 4.74 3.20 -5.56
CA ASP A 51 5.60 2.45 -6.47
C ASP A 51 6.77 3.26 -7.06
N SER A 52 6.97 4.48 -6.60
CA SER A 52 8.08 5.33 -7.04
C SER A 52 8.35 6.49 -6.08
N LEU A 53 9.61 6.94 -6.02
CA LEU A 53 9.98 8.16 -5.29
C LEU A 53 9.25 9.39 -5.83
N LYS A 54 8.99 9.44 -7.14
CA LYS A 54 8.21 10.52 -7.78
C LYS A 54 6.80 10.59 -7.22
N LEU A 55 6.12 9.45 -7.09
CA LEU A 55 4.76 9.40 -6.52
C LEU A 55 4.78 9.81 -5.05
N LEU A 56 5.74 9.29 -4.27
CA LEU A 56 5.87 9.65 -2.84
C LEU A 56 6.07 11.17 -2.65
N LYS A 57 6.94 11.78 -3.45
CA LYS A 57 7.15 13.25 -3.44
C LYS A 57 5.86 14.02 -3.80
N GLU A 58 5.07 13.54 -4.76
CA GLU A 58 3.79 14.18 -5.11
C GLU A 58 2.76 14.01 -3.98
N VAL A 59 2.67 12.83 -3.34
CA VAL A 59 1.80 12.64 -2.17
C VAL A 59 2.19 13.62 -1.05
N ASN A 60 3.47 13.73 -0.73
CA ASN A 60 3.97 14.68 0.26
C ASN A 60 3.57 16.14 -0.07
N LYS A 61 3.74 16.54 -1.32
CA LYS A 61 3.38 17.88 -1.81
C LYS A 61 1.88 18.17 -1.68
N GLN A 62 1.02 17.22 -2.05
CA GLN A 62 -0.42 17.41 -1.96
C GLN A 62 -0.92 17.31 -0.51
N ALA A 63 -0.32 16.47 0.32
CA ALA A 63 -0.58 16.40 1.75
C ALA A 63 -0.27 17.73 2.45
N LEU A 64 0.88 18.36 2.11
CA LEU A 64 1.24 19.69 2.61
C LEU A 64 0.16 20.73 2.26
N LYS A 65 -0.34 20.75 1.03
CA LYS A 65 -1.40 21.68 0.61
C LYS A 65 -2.71 21.50 1.38
N CYS A 66 -2.97 20.28 1.83
CA CYS A 66 -4.16 19.93 2.63
C CYS A 66 -3.91 20.04 4.14
N ASN A 67 -2.72 20.49 4.56
CA ASN A 67 -2.29 20.51 5.97
C ASN A 67 -2.44 19.15 6.66
N ARG A 68 -2.01 18.08 5.98
CA ARG A 68 -2.12 16.68 6.46
C ARG A 68 -0.78 15.99 6.46
N ILE A 69 -0.71 14.92 7.24
CA ILE A 69 0.31 13.87 7.13
C ILE A 69 -0.42 12.61 6.69
N ILE A 70 -0.06 12.07 5.52
CA ILE A 70 -0.73 10.91 4.94
C ILE A 70 0.11 9.65 5.18
N PRO A 71 -0.44 8.62 5.86
CA PRO A 71 0.17 7.31 5.95
C PRO A 71 0.26 6.64 4.58
N VAL A 72 1.40 6.01 4.30
CA VAL A 72 1.62 5.30 3.03
C VAL A 72 2.28 3.95 3.25
N LEU A 73 2.04 3.02 2.32
CA LEU A 73 2.81 1.79 2.19
C LEU A 73 3.62 1.85 0.89
N LEU A 74 4.85 1.36 0.93
CA LEU A 74 5.68 1.19 -0.26
C LEU A 74 5.30 -0.12 -0.92
N GLN A 75 4.90 -0.06 -2.19
CA GLN A 75 4.56 -1.24 -2.97
C GLN A 75 5.80 -1.84 -3.59
N LEU A 76 6.09 -3.10 -3.25
CA LEU A 76 7.18 -3.86 -3.85
C LEU A 76 6.66 -4.77 -4.97
N HIS A 77 7.45 -4.91 -6.01
CA HIS A 77 7.25 -5.90 -7.05
C HIS A 77 7.78 -7.25 -6.56
N ILE A 78 6.87 -8.17 -6.23
CA ILE A 78 7.20 -9.49 -5.71
C ILE A 78 6.76 -10.63 -6.64
N ALA A 79 5.87 -10.32 -7.58
CA ALA A 79 5.34 -11.29 -8.54
C ALA A 79 6.32 -11.52 -9.69
N LYS A 80 6.19 -12.66 -10.38
CA LYS A 80 6.96 -12.94 -11.58
C LYS A 80 6.50 -12.15 -12.82
N GLU A 81 5.25 -11.72 -12.84
CA GLU A 81 4.70 -10.94 -13.97
C GLU A 81 5.30 -9.53 -13.99
N GLU A 82 6.07 -9.24 -15.03
CA GLU A 82 6.70 -7.92 -15.25
C GLU A 82 5.70 -6.77 -15.39
N THR A 83 4.45 -7.08 -15.68
CA THR A 83 3.38 -6.08 -15.84
C THR A 83 2.85 -5.51 -14.52
N LYS A 84 3.25 -6.07 -13.37
CA LYS A 84 2.83 -5.56 -12.06
C LYS A 84 3.70 -4.40 -11.62
N PHE A 85 3.05 -3.41 -11.03
CA PHE A 85 3.70 -2.24 -10.44
C PHE A 85 4.41 -2.60 -9.14
N GLY A 86 5.43 -1.85 -8.80
CA GLY A 86 6.13 -1.96 -7.53
C GLY A 86 7.60 -1.59 -7.66
N LEU A 87 8.19 -1.20 -6.54
CA LEU A 87 9.62 -0.89 -6.40
C LEU A 87 10.42 -2.20 -6.42
N ASP A 88 11.59 -2.16 -7.02
CA ASP A 88 12.65 -3.13 -6.74
C ASP A 88 13.41 -2.76 -5.44
N GLU A 89 14.39 -3.59 -5.02
CA GLU A 89 15.16 -3.30 -3.80
C GLU A 89 16.04 -2.05 -3.90
N ASN A 90 16.52 -1.68 -5.08
CA ASN A 90 17.35 -0.48 -5.28
C ASN A 90 16.48 0.78 -5.17
N GLU A 91 15.34 0.77 -5.85
CA GLU A 91 14.35 1.84 -5.78
C GLU A 91 13.77 2.00 -4.37
N LEU A 92 13.53 0.88 -3.66
CA LEU A 92 13.13 0.90 -2.26
C LEU A 92 14.17 1.59 -1.38
N ASN A 93 15.45 1.25 -1.55
CA ASN A 93 16.54 1.88 -0.80
C ASN A 93 16.63 3.39 -1.11
N GLU A 94 16.47 3.80 -2.37
CA GLU A 94 16.42 5.22 -2.75
C GLU A 94 15.26 5.94 -2.04
N VAL A 95 14.07 5.35 -2.05
CA VAL A 95 12.89 5.92 -1.37
C VAL A 95 13.15 6.08 0.14
N LEU A 96 13.71 5.05 0.78
CA LEU A 96 14.00 5.10 2.22
C LEU A 96 15.05 6.17 2.58
N GLN A 97 16.07 6.37 1.75
CA GLN A 97 17.08 7.43 1.95
C GLN A 97 16.45 8.84 1.94
N HIS A 98 15.46 9.07 1.06
CA HIS A 98 14.80 10.36 0.92
C HIS A 98 13.60 10.55 1.88
N ALA A 99 13.14 9.49 2.53
CA ALA A 99 11.93 9.54 3.36
C ALA A 99 12.02 10.56 4.50
N GLY A 100 13.19 10.75 5.09
CA GLY A 100 13.41 11.71 6.17
C GLY A 100 13.17 13.19 5.80
N GLU A 101 13.22 13.52 4.51
CA GLU A 101 12.98 14.86 3.98
C GLU A 101 11.49 15.17 3.79
N LEU A 102 10.65 14.14 3.73
CA LEU A 102 9.23 14.22 3.38
C LEU A 102 8.37 14.29 4.64
N LYS A 103 8.07 15.51 5.11
CA LYS A 103 7.43 15.76 6.42
C LYS A 103 5.91 15.56 6.44
N ASN A 104 5.27 15.45 5.27
CA ASN A 104 3.82 15.32 5.14
C ASN A 104 3.35 13.93 4.71
N VAL A 105 4.26 12.95 4.75
CA VAL A 105 3.96 11.52 4.62
C VAL A 105 4.61 10.73 5.74
N VAL A 106 4.03 9.59 6.09
CA VAL A 106 4.64 8.64 7.01
C VAL A 106 4.57 7.25 6.40
N ILE A 107 5.73 6.63 6.17
CA ILE A 107 5.82 5.26 5.69
C ILE A 107 5.47 4.34 6.85
N LYS A 108 4.35 3.62 6.72
CA LYS A 108 3.85 2.70 7.75
C LYS A 108 4.23 1.24 7.49
N GLY A 109 4.66 0.93 6.27
CA GLY A 109 4.98 -0.45 5.96
C GLY A 109 5.15 -0.73 4.48
N LEU A 110 5.04 -2.00 4.15
CA LEU A 110 5.15 -2.51 2.78
C LEU A 110 3.82 -3.09 2.29
N MET A 111 3.65 -3.09 0.97
CA MET A 111 2.56 -3.76 0.29
C MET A 111 3.12 -4.59 -0.86
N GLY A 112 2.52 -5.76 -1.11
CA GLY A 112 2.81 -6.56 -2.29
C GLY A 112 1.58 -7.33 -2.77
N MET A 113 1.63 -7.71 -4.04
CA MET A 113 0.64 -8.59 -4.66
C MET A 113 1.38 -9.75 -5.30
N ALA A 114 1.06 -10.97 -4.87
CA ALA A 114 1.61 -12.18 -5.43
C ALA A 114 1.12 -12.44 -6.86
N SER A 115 1.80 -13.33 -7.56
CA SER A 115 1.42 -13.83 -8.89
C SER A 115 0.00 -14.41 -8.88
N PHE A 116 -0.73 -14.17 -9.96
CA PHE A 116 -2.04 -14.79 -10.15
C PHE A 116 -1.86 -16.20 -10.73
N THR A 117 -1.62 -17.17 -9.86
CA THR A 117 -1.33 -18.57 -10.19
C THR A 117 -2.05 -19.51 -9.25
N SER A 118 -2.24 -20.75 -9.67
CA SER A 118 -2.69 -21.86 -8.81
C SER A 118 -1.53 -22.56 -8.06
N ASP A 119 -0.28 -22.18 -8.33
CA ASP A 119 0.89 -22.71 -7.61
C ASP A 119 1.04 -22.00 -6.25
N GLU A 120 0.52 -22.65 -5.21
CA GLU A 120 0.60 -22.15 -3.84
C GLU A 120 2.05 -22.01 -3.34
N ALA A 121 2.98 -22.84 -3.80
CA ALA A 121 4.38 -22.78 -3.38
C ALA A 121 5.05 -21.51 -3.93
N GLU A 122 4.71 -21.12 -5.15
CA GLU A 122 5.14 -19.86 -5.75
C GLU A 122 4.61 -18.66 -4.96
N VAL A 123 3.30 -18.61 -4.72
CA VAL A 123 2.65 -17.53 -3.95
C VAL A 123 3.27 -17.37 -2.56
N ARG A 124 3.51 -18.51 -1.85
CA ARG A 124 4.16 -18.49 -0.53
C ARG A 124 5.59 -17.95 -0.61
N THR A 125 6.33 -18.30 -1.63
CA THR A 125 7.71 -17.82 -1.82
C THR A 125 7.73 -16.30 -1.98
N GLU A 126 6.83 -15.75 -2.75
CA GLU A 126 6.70 -14.29 -2.96
C GLU A 126 6.29 -13.57 -1.67
N PHE A 127 5.36 -14.12 -0.89
CA PHE A 127 4.99 -13.55 0.42
C PHE A 127 6.15 -13.62 1.43
N LYS A 128 6.88 -14.74 1.50
CA LYS A 128 8.08 -14.86 2.34
C LYS A 128 9.14 -13.83 1.96
N TYR A 129 9.34 -13.62 0.67
CA TYR A 129 10.26 -12.61 0.18
C TYR A 129 9.89 -11.21 0.69
N LEU A 130 8.62 -10.80 0.55
CA LEU A 130 8.16 -9.50 1.04
C LEU A 130 8.32 -9.38 2.57
N ASN A 131 7.97 -10.42 3.33
CA ASN A 131 8.13 -10.45 4.77
C ASN A 131 9.62 -10.36 5.18
N SER A 132 10.52 -11.01 4.43
CA SER A 132 11.96 -10.93 4.68
C SER A 132 12.50 -9.51 4.55
N ILE A 133 12.07 -8.76 3.52
CA ILE A 133 12.43 -7.35 3.32
C ILE A 133 11.86 -6.49 4.45
N TYR A 134 10.60 -6.70 4.82
CA TYR A 134 9.95 -5.99 5.93
C TYR A 134 10.74 -6.16 7.24
N ASN A 135 11.12 -7.39 7.58
CA ASN A 135 11.90 -7.69 8.77
C ASN A 135 13.33 -7.11 8.68
N LYS A 136 13.96 -7.18 7.51
CA LYS A 136 15.29 -6.59 7.27
C LYS A 136 15.28 -5.08 7.51
N ILE A 137 14.28 -4.36 7.00
CA ILE A 137 14.13 -2.92 7.23
C ILE A 137 13.96 -2.65 8.73
N ASN A 138 13.05 -3.36 9.40
CA ASN A 138 12.81 -3.16 10.83
C ASN A 138 14.02 -3.49 11.71
N ALA A 139 14.85 -4.46 11.34
CA ALA A 139 16.07 -4.80 12.06
C ALA A 139 17.19 -3.74 11.91
N HIS A 140 17.19 -2.99 10.80
CA HIS A 140 18.23 -1.99 10.50
C HIS A 140 17.75 -0.54 10.71
N LEU A 141 16.61 -0.35 11.40
CA LEU A 141 16.12 0.98 11.73
C LEU A 141 17.12 1.75 12.59
N THR A 142 17.77 2.71 11.96
CA THR A 142 18.51 3.75 12.66
C THR A 142 17.53 4.75 13.28
N THR A 143 18.00 5.53 14.24
CA THR A 143 17.23 6.48 15.08
C THR A 143 16.33 7.48 14.33
N HIS A 144 16.33 7.49 13.01
CA HIS A 144 15.60 8.46 12.17
C HIS A 144 14.30 7.93 11.54
N HIS A 145 14.00 6.64 11.65
CA HIS A 145 12.79 6.05 11.05
C HIS A 145 11.94 5.37 12.12
N LEU A 146 10.63 5.64 12.07
CA LEU A 146 9.67 4.88 12.87
C LEU A 146 9.60 3.43 12.34
N PRO A 147 9.44 2.44 13.24
CA PRO A 147 9.30 1.05 12.79
C PRO A 147 8.11 0.90 11.86
N LEU A 148 8.30 0.11 10.80
CA LEU A 148 7.21 -0.31 9.94
C LEU A 148 6.25 -1.17 10.77
N THR A 149 4.96 -0.86 10.70
CA THR A 149 3.92 -1.54 11.49
C THR A 149 2.96 -2.35 10.63
N THR A 150 3.00 -2.17 9.30
CA THR A 150 2.03 -2.75 8.39
C THR A 150 2.71 -3.56 7.30
N LEU A 151 2.31 -4.82 7.18
CA LEU A 151 2.65 -5.69 6.07
C LEU A 151 1.35 -6.07 5.36
N SER A 152 1.07 -5.39 4.23
CA SER A 152 -0.17 -5.55 3.48
C SER A 152 0.05 -6.49 2.30
N MET A 153 -0.36 -7.73 2.44
CA MET A 153 -0.36 -8.73 1.38
C MET A 153 -1.53 -9.70 1.57
N GLY A 154 -1.99 -10.29 0.48
CA GLY A 154 -3.14 -11.20 0.46
C GLY A 154 -4.45 -10.49 0.08
N MET A 155 -5.15 -11.16 -0.82
CA MET A 155 -6.47 -10.80 -1.35
C MET A 155 -7.45 -11.96 -1.17
N SER A 156 -8.63 -11.87 -1.77
CA SER A 156 -9.70 -12.87 -1.60
C SER A 156 -9.28 -14.32 -1.90
N GLY A 157 -8.32 -14.54 -2.80
CA GLY A 157 -7.88 -15.89 -3.21
C GLY A 157 -6.76 -16.47 -2.35
N ASP A 158 -5.93 -15.63 -1.72
CA ASP A 158 -4.67 -16.03 -1.11
C ASP A 158 -4.43 -15.49 0.32
N TYR A 159 -5.44 -14.80 0.90
CA TYR A 159 -5.28 -14.13 2.20
C TYR A 159 -4.87 -15.06 3.34
N LYS A 160 -5.30 -16.35 3.32
CA LYS A 160 -4.93 -17.30 4.37
C LYS A 160 -3.43 -17.56 4.35
N MET A 161 -2.88 -17.85 3.17
CA MET A 161 -1.43 -18.02 2.98
C MET A 161 -0.67 -16.75 3.37
N ALA A 162 -1.18 -15.58 2.97
CA ALA A 162 -0.56 -14.30 3.33
C ALA A 162 -0.48 -14.10 4.85
N ILE A 163 -1.53 -14.44 5.60
CA ILE A 163 -1.54 -14.36 7.07
C ILE A 163 -0.53 -15.34 7.67
N GLU A 164 -0.46 -16.58 7.17
CA GLU A 164 0.52 -17.57 7.60
C GLU A 164 1.96 -17.10 7.36
N GLU A 165 2.19 -16.34 6.29
CA GLU A 165 3.49 -15.78 5.94
C GLU A 165 3.74 -14.37 6.56
N GLY A 166 2.91 -13.96 7.54
CA GLY A 166 3.16 -12.78 8.37
C GLY A 166 2.40 -11.51 8.00
N SER A 167 1.46 -11.56 7.06
CA SER A 167 0.58 -10.42 6.76
C SER A 167 -0.22 -10.00 7.99
N ASN A 168 -0.28 -8.71 8.26
CA ASN A 168 -1.16 -8.14 9.28
C ASN A 168 -2.25 -7.21 8.70
N MET A 169 -2.30 -7.10 7.36
CA MET A 169 -3.35 -6.38 6.63
C MET A 169 -3.66 -7.09 5.31
N VAL A 170 -4.89 -7.60 5.17
CA VAL A 170 -5.38 -8.24 3.95
C VAL A 170 -6.40 -7.33 3.23
N ARG A 171 -6.56 -7.53 1.93
CA ARG A 171 -7.47 -6.73 1.10
C ARG A 171 -8.54 -7.62 0.48
N ILE A 172 -9.68 -7.73 1.15
CA ILE A 172 -10.77 -8.62 0.76
C ILE A 172 -11.82 -7.85 -0.03
N GLY A 173 -12.04 -8.23 -1.26
CA GLY A 173 -13.04 -7.64 -2.15
C GLY A 173 -14.10 -8.65 -2.61
N SER A 174 -13.76 -9.51 -3.56
CA SER A 174 -14.72 -10.42 -4.20
C SER A 174 -15.42 -11.39 -3.24
N LEU A 175 -14.80 -11.79 -2.13
CA LEU A 175 -15.44 -12.61 -1.10
C LEU A 175 -16.58 -11.89 -0.35
N LEU A 176 -16.52 -10.55 -0.26
CA LEU A 176 -17.51 -9.76 0.47
C LEU A 176 -18.54 -9.10 -0.46
N PHE A 177 -18.10 -8.63 -1.63
CA PHE A 177 -18.92 -7.82 -2.54
C PHE A 177 -19.27 -8.55 -3.84
N GLY A 178 -18.80 -9.78 -4.03
CA GLY A 178 -18.97 -10.52 -5.29
C GLY A 178 -17.91 -10.14 -6.34
N ALA A 179 -17.97 -10.83 -7.47
CA ALA A 179 -17.12 -10.50 -8.61
C ALA A 179 -17.53 -9.13 -9.19
N ARG A 180 -16.55 -8.38 -9.66
CA ARG A 180 -16.79 -7.11 -10.36
C ARG A 180 -17.28 -7.44 -11.78
N ASN A 181 -18.46 -6.97 -12.16
CA ASN A 181 -18.99 -7.06 -13.53
C ASN A 181 -18.31 -6.03 -14.43
#